data_870d9e9ddea24c8f235e2e7e3495f298
#
_entry.id   870d9e9ddea24c8f235e2e7e3495f298
#
_cell.length_a   1.000
_cell.length_b   1.000
_cell.length_c   1.000
_cell.angle_alpha   90.00
_cell.angle_beta   90.00
_cell.angle_gamma   90.00
#
_symmetry.space_group_name_H-M   'P 1'
#
loop_
_entity.id
_entity.type
_entity.pdbx_description
1 polymer ?
#
loop_
_entity_poly.entity_id
_entity_poly.type
_entity_poly.pdbx_seq_one_letter_code
_entity_poly.pdbx_strand_id
1 'polypeptide(L)'
;MKRILPIIIALLLPVVVMAQSRNGKENLVIKEWNVEPSSGVKVLDHETIYNRSGLKVEEAEFSKEGLKWRKKFEYSPDGVLTRILIYNSSGKLDNIRKFEYTPTGRKHKEFIYNAKGKMSRYKIYEYSTSSSN
;
A
#
# COMPACT_ATOMS: atom_id res chain seq x y z
N MET A 1 -29.24 4.23 63.31
CA MET A 1 -29.64 3.81 61.94
C MET A 1 -28.43 4.00 61.03
N LYS A 2 -27.85 2.91 60.56
CA LYS A 2 -26.75 2.92 59.56
C LYS A 2 -27.35 3.06 58.18
N ARG A 3 -27.09 4.12 57.45
CA ARG A 3 -27.46 4.28 56.03
C ARG A 3 -26.46 3.52 55.22
N ILE A 4 -26.87 2.46 54.53
CA ILE A 4 -26.10 1.73 53.57
C ILE A 4 -26.21 2.50 52.24
N LEU A 5 -25.10 3.15 51.80
CA LEU A 5 -25.02 3.72 50.46
C LEU A 5 -24.83 2.56 49.46
N PRO A 6 -25.62 2.51 48.39
CA PRO A 6 -25.37 1.51 47.33
C PRO A 6 -24.11 1.93 46.56
N ILE A 7 -23.14 1.00 46.53
CA ILE A 7 -21.98 1.11 45.68
C ILE A 7 -22.45 0.83 44.23
N ILE A 8 -22.51 1.91 43.43
CA ILE A 8 -22.74 1.77 42.00
C ILE A 8 -21.41 1.30 41.36
N ILE A 9 -21.31 0.01 41.08
CA ILE A 9 -20.23 -0.52 40.27
C ILE A 9 -20.56 -0.13 38.82
N ALA A 10 -19.90 0.91 38.31
CA ALA A 10 -19.93 1.25 36.90
C ALA A 10 -19.11 0.18 36.15
N LEU A 11 -19.82 -0.71 35.49
CA LEU A 11 -19.21 -1.66 34.57
C LEU A 11 -18.68 -0.87 33.37
N LEU A 12 -17.40 -0.57 33.37
CA LEU A 12 -16.68 -0.08 32.19
C LEU A 12 -16.60 -1.24 31.19
N LEU A 13 -17.56 -1.32 30.30
CA LEU A 13 -17.45 -2.18 29.12
C LEU A 13 -16.30 -1.64 28.26
N PRO A 14 -15.31 -2.47 27.90
CA PRO A 14 -14.30 -2.06 26.94
C PRO A 14 -15.02 -1.78 25.61
N VAL A 15 -14.98 -0.54 25.16
CA VAL A 15 -15.35 -0.19 23.79
C VAL A 15 -14.31 -0.84 22.90
N VAL A 16 -14.60 -2.02 22.39
CA VAL A 16 -13.84 -2.65 21.32
C VAL A 16 -14.10 -1.79 20.09
N VAL A 17 -13.22 -0.84 19.83
CA VAL A 17 -13.18 -0.15 18.55
C VAL A 17 -12.78 -1.20 17.52
N MET A 18 -13.76 -1.85 16.94
CA MET A 18 -13.55 -2.64 15.73
C MET A 18 -13.07 -1.66 14.67
N ALA A 19 -11.79 -1.71 14.33
CA ALA A 19 -11.28 -1.05 13.16
C ALA A 19 -12.08 -1.58 11.97
N GLN A 20 -12.98 -0.77 11.44
CA GLN A 20 -13.79 -1.15 10.29
C GLN A 20 -12.84 -1.44 9.13
N SER A 21 -12.94 -2.65 8.61
CA SER A 21 -12.30 -3.09 7.38
C SER A 21 -12.46 -2.04 6.28
N ARG A 22 -11.37 -1.38 5.92
CA ARG A 22 -11.39 -0.29 4.94
C ARG A 22 -11.54 -0.78 3.51
N ASN A 23 -12.18 -1.84 3.18
CA ASN A 23 -12.49 -2.30 1.80
C ASN A 23 -12.44 -3.82 1.56
N GLY A 24 -12.41 -4.63 2.60
CA GLY A 24 -12.36 -6.10 2.47
C GLY A 24 -11.04 -6.65 1.94
N LYS A 25 -9.95 -5.86 1.99
CA LYS A 25 -8.62 -6.26 1.49
C LYS A 25 -7.61 -6.60 2.58
N GLU A 26 -8.03 -6.75 3.82
CA GLU A 26 -7.13 -7.07 4.94
C GLU A 26 -6.46 -8.42 4.73
N ASN A 27 -5.11 -8.41 4.76
CA ASN A 27 -4.27 -9.58 4.56
C ASN A 27 -4.58 -10.35 3.25
N LEU A 28 -5.14 -9.66 2.26
CA LEU A 28 -5.47 -10.28 0.98
C LEU A 28 -4.20 -10.50 0.14
N VAL A 29 -4.12 -11.68 -0.46
CA VAL A 29 -3.12 -11.99 -1.50
C VAL A 29 -3.87 -12.35 -2.76
N ILE A 30 -3.59 -11.61 -3.84
CA ILE A 30 -4.16 -11.87 -5.16
C ILE A 30 -3.06 -12.42 -6.05
N LYS A 31 -3.31 -13.58 -6.66
CA LYS A 31 -2.45 -14.16 -7.70
C LYS A 31 -3.23 -14.25 -8.99
N GLU A 32 -2.67 -13.67 -10.05
CA GLU A 32 -3.23 -13.70 -11.39
C GLU A 32 -2.41 -14.64 -12.25
N TRP A 33 -3.09 -15.55 -12.92
CA TRP A 33 -2.47 -16.61 -13.72
C TRP A 33 -2.86 -16.50 -15.19
N ASN A 34 -1.89 -16.61 -16.06
CA ASN A 34 -2.16 -16.87 -17.48
C ASN A 34 -2.29 -18.37 -17.68
N VAL A 35 -3.41 -18.78 -18.25
CA VAL A 35 -3.71 -20.20 -18.55
C VAL A 35 -3.80 -20.41 -20.04
N GLU A 36 -3.01 -21.37 -20.57
CA GLU A 36 -3.11 -21.76 -21.95
C GLU A 36 -4.32 -22.68 -22.13
N PRO A 37 -5.31 -22.32 -22.99
CA PRO A 37 -6.56 -23.08 -23.10
C PRO A 37 -6.36 -24.53 -23.58
N SER A 38 -5.38 -24.77 -24.46
CA SER A 38 -5.13 -26.10 -25.06
C SER A 38 -4.53 -27.11 -24.09
N SER A 39 -3.65 -26.67 -23.19
CA SER A 39 -2.89 -27.55 -22.29
C SER A 39 -3.29 -27.43 -20.82
N GLY A 40 -3.94 -26.32 -20.42
CA GLY A 40 -4.25 -25.99 -19.03
C GLY A 40 -3.02 -25.56 -18.22
N VAL A 41 -1.88 -25.35 -18.87
CA VAL A 41 -0.64 -24.88 -18.22
C VAL A 41 -0.87 -23.46 -17.68
N LYS A 42 -0.55 -23.24 -16.40
CA LYS A 42 -0.63 -21.96 -15.72
C LYS A 42 0.75 -21.36 -15.52
N VAL A 43 0.89 -20.08 -15.84
CA VAL A 43 2.06 -19.26 -15.51
C VAL A 43 1.61 -18.10 -14.65
N LEU A 44 2.25 -17.89 -13.50
CA LEU A 44 1.98 -16.74 -12.66
C LEU A 44 2.33 -15.46 -13.43
N ASP A 45 1.37 -14.54 -13.52
CA ASP A 45 1.51 -13.28 -14.24
C ASP A 45 1.72 -12.12 -13.27
N HIS A 46 0.90 -12.05 -12.22
CA HIS A 46 0.90 -10.93 -11.29
C HIS A 46 0.56 -11.38 -9.88
N GLU A 47 1.19 -10.75 -8.89
CA GLU A 47 0.88 -10.94 -7.48
C GLU A 47 0.74 -9.61 -6.78
N THR A 48 -0.31 -9.46 -5.97
CA THR A 48 -0.55 -8.28 -5.15
C THR A 48 -0.80 -8.69 -3.71
N ILE A 49 -0.11 -8.06 -2.77
CA ILE A 49 -0.21 -8.34 -1.33
C ILE A 49 -0.67 -7.09 -0.60
N TYR A 50 -1.69 -7.26 0.24
CA TYR A 50 -2.24 -6.22 1.12
C TYR A 50 -1.92 -6.55 2.58
N ASN A 51 -1.68 -5.51 3.39
CA ASN A 51 -1.44 -5.67 4.81
C ASN A 51 -2.75 -5.80 5.61
N ARG A 52 -2.61 -5.90 6.93
CA ARG A 52 -3.73 -5.98 7.86
C ARG A 52 -4.69 -4.78 7.78
N SER A 53 -4.20 -3.62 7.38
CA SER A 53 -5.02 -2.40 7.19
C SER A 53 -5.67 -2.32 5.81
N GLY A 54 -5.46 -3.31 4.94
CA GLY A 54 -5.99 -3.30 3.57
C GLY A 54 -5.23 -2.39 2.61
N LEU A 55 -4.00 -2.00 2.94
CA LEU A 55 -3.12 -1.22 2.06
C LEU A 55 -2.22 -2.15 1.26
N LYS A 56 -2.04 -1.85 -0.01
CA LYS A 56 -1.13 -2.61 -0.89
C LYS A 56 0.31 -2.40 -0.44
N VAL A 57 0.99 -3.48 -0.01
CA VAL A 57 2.37 -3.45 0.46
C VAL A 57 3.36 -4.08 -0.50
N GLU A 58 2.89 -4.90 -1.43
CA GLU A 58 3.75 -5.53 -2.41
C GLU A 58 2.99 -5.79 -3.71
N GLU A 59 3.68 -5.65 -4.84
CA GLU A 59 3.19 -5.96 -6.18
C GLU A 59 4.34 -6.51 -7.01
N ALA A 60 4.12 -7.59 -7.73
CA ALA A 60 5.13 -8.20 -8.57
C ALA A 60 4.54 -8.67 -9.89
N GLU A 61 5.31 -8.55 -10.96
CA GLU A 61 4.98 -9.08 -12.29
C GLU A 61 5.98 -10.16 -12.67
N PHE A 62 5.46 -11.21 -13.29
CA PHE A 62 6.21 -12.40 -13.69
C PHE A 62 6.01 -12.68 -15.17
N SER A 63 6.92 -13.46 -15.71
CA SER A 63 6.84 -14.10 -17.04
C SER A 63 7.25 -15.56 -16.91
N LYS A 64 7.28 -16.28 -18.03
CA LYS A 64 7.79 -17.66 -18.06
C LYS A 64 9.24 -17.79 -17.56
N GLU A 65 10.04 -16.74 -17.69
CA GLU A 65 11.42 -16.67 -17.22
C GLU A 65 11.55 -16.31 -15.74
N GLY A 66 10.44 -16.01 -15.05
CA GLY A 66 10.41 -15.66 -13.64
C GLY A 66 10.03 -14.20 -13.38
N LEU A 67 10.59 -13.63 -12.34
CA LEU A 67 10.28 -12.25 -11.92
C LEU A 67 10.71 -11.24 -12.98
N LYS A 68 9.79 -10.34 -13.35
CA LYS A 68 10.11 -9.16 -14.17
C LYS A 68 10.49 -7.96 -13.29
N TRP A 69 9.66 -7.65 -12.31
CA TRP A 69 9.90 -6.61 -11.33
C TRP A 69 9.05 -6.85 -10.06
N ARG A 70 9.46 -6.23 -8.97
CA ARG A 70 8.74 -6.21 -7.69
C ARG A 70 8.76 -4.82 -7.11
N LYS A 71 7.64 -4.38 -6.58
CA LYS A 71 7.50 -3.13 -5.85
C LYS A 71 7.10 -3.40 -4.40
N LYS A 72 7.70 -2.66 -3.48
CA LYS A 72 7.29 -2.61 -2.07
C LYS A 72 6.82 -1.20 -1.75
N PHE A 73 5.68 -1.09 -1.10
CA PHE A 73 5.01 0.17 -0.78
C PHE A 73 5.13 0.43 0.71
N GLU A 74 5.57 1.61 1.10
CA GLU A 74 5.70 2.04 2.49
C GLU A 74 4.77 3.21 2.77
N TYR A 75 4.12 3.17 3.93
CA TYR A 75 3.11 4.14 4.33
C TYR A 75 3.48 4.77 5.67
N SER A 76 3.02 6.01 5.89
CA SER A 76 3.01 6.64 7.20
C SER A 76 1.98 5.96 8.12
N PRO A 77 2.02 6.21 9.45
CA PRO A 77 1.05 5.64 10.38
C PRO A 77 -0.41 5.97 10.06
N ASP A 78 -0.68 7.09 9.40
CA ASP A 78 -2.01 7.52 8.94
C ASP A 78 -2.40 6.97 7.56
N GLY A 79 -1.60 6.08 6.98
CA GLY A 79 -1.92 5.36 5.75
C GLY A 79 -1.62 6.11 4.46
N VAL A 80 -0.77 7.14 4.51
CA VAL A 80 -0.32 7.87 3.31
C VAL A 80 0.92 7.21 2.73
N LEU A 81 0.92 6.95 1.42
CA LEU A 81 2.07 6.38 0.71
C LEU A 81 3.25 7.34 0.75
N THR A 82 4.36 6.92 1.37
CA THR A 82 5.56 7.75 1.51
C THR A 82 6.67 7.34 0.57
N ARG A 83 6.78 6.04 0.27
CA ARG A 83 7.91 5.51 -0.50
C ARG A 83 7.52 4.25 -1.27
N ILE A 84 8.07 4.08 -2.46
CA ILE A 84 8.03 2.84 -3.22
C ILE A 84 9.47 2.40 -3.51
N LEU A 85 9.80 1.15 -3.15
CA LEU A 85 11.05 0.49 -3.54
C LEU A 85 10.78 -0.38 -4.75
N ILE A 86 11.57 -0.22 -5.80
CA ILE A 86 11.43 -0.96 -7.06
C ILE A 86 12.63 -1.87 -7.27
N TYR A 87 12.37 -3.15 -7.40
CA TYR A 87 13.36 -4.22 -7.60
C TYR A 87 13.28 -4.72 -9.04
N ASN A 88 14.43 -5.01 -9.62
CA ASN A 88 14.54 -5.55 -10.98
C ASN A 88 14.30 -7.07 -11.04
N SER A 89 14.42 -7.64 -12.24
CA SER A 89 14.24 -9.08 -12.48
C SER A 89 15.24 -9.99 -11.73
N SER A 90 16.37 -9.45 -11.30
CA SER A 90 17.35 -10.17 -10.47
C SER A 90 17.04 -10.08 -8.97
N GLY A 91 15.96 -9.41 -8.58
CA GLY A 91 15.61 -9.18 -7.18
C GLY A 91 16.45 -8.11 -6.50
N LYS A 92 17.25 -7.34 -7.25
CA LYS A 92 18.07 -6.25 -6.73
C LYS A 92 17.30 -4.93 -6.78
N LEU A 93 17.53 -4.07 -5.79
CA LEU A 93 16.97 -2.74 -5.75
C LEU A 93 17.45 -1.94 -6.97
N ASP A 94 16.50 -1.40 -7.74
CA ASP A 94 16.76 -0.60 -8.93
C ASP A 94 16.62 0.90 -8.62
N ASN A 95 15.48 1.30 -8.07
CA ASN A 95 15.26 2.68 -7.68
C ASN A 95 14.30 2.78 -6.50
N ILE A 96 14.30 3.97 -5.88
CA ILE A 96 13.42 4.34 -4.77
C ILE A 96 12.69 5.61 -5.16
N ARG A 97 11.37 5.65 -4.97
CA ARG A 97 10.53 6.83 -5.15
C ARG A 97 10.02 7.32 -3.81
N LYS A 98 10.21 8.60 -3.53
CA LYS A 98 9.66 9.28 -2.33
C LYS A 98 8.65 10.32 -2.77
N PHE A 99 7.58 10.48 -1.98
CA PHE A 99 6.48 11.38 -2.30
C PHE A 99 6.34 12.49 -1.26
N GLU A 100 6.07 13.69 -1.73
CA GLU A 100 5.56 14.81 -0.95
C GLU A 100 4.17 15.18 -1.44
N TYR A 101 3.32 15.61 -0.52
CA TYR A 101 1.92 15.92 -0.79
C TYR A 101 1.60 17.38 -0.46
N THR A 102 0.59 17.92 -1.13
CA THR A 102 -0.04 19.20 -0.78
C THR A 102 -0.81 19.06 0.52
N PRO A 103 -1.16 20.19 1.20
CA PRO A 103 -2.02 20.14 2.39
C PRO A 103 -3.38 19.45 2.16
N THR A 104 -3.86 19.41 0.91
CA THR A 104 -5.12 18.74 0.52
C THR A 104 -4.95 17.27 0.14
N GLY A 105 -3.74 16.70 0.28
CA GLY A 105 -3.48 15.29 0.06
C GLY A 105 -3.19 14.88 -1.39
N ARG A 106 -2.92 15.82 -2.28
CA ARG A 106 -2.48 15.53 -3.66
C ARG A 106 -0.95 15.44 -3.72
N LYS A 107 -0.42 14.60 -4.61
CA LYS A 107 1.03 14.56 -4.85
C LYS A 107 1.52 15.94 -5.26
N HIS A 108 2.58 16.43 -4.61
CA HIS A 108 3.26 17.68 -4.94
C HIS A 108 4.60 17.42 -5.63
N LYS A 109 5.40 16.53 -5.07
CA LYS A 109 6.68 16.13 -5.65
C LYS A 109 6.89 14.62 -5.55
N GLU A 110 7.62 14.08 -6.53
CA GLU A 110 8.10 12.70 -6.52
C GLU A 110 9.60 12.71 -6.78
N PHE A 111 10.37 12.26 -5.79
CA PHE A 111 11.83 12.16 -5.88
C PHE A 111 12.23 10.74 -6.25
N ILE A 112 13.09 10.60 -7.24
CA ILE A 112 13.56 9.31 -7.73
C ILE A 112 15.05 9.18 -7.44
N TYR A 113 15.40 8.16 -6.64
CA TYR A 113 16.76 7.83 -6.24
C TYR A 113 17.19 6.53 -6.92
N ASN A 114 18.48 6.44 -7.30
CA ASN A 114 19.05 5.20 -7.78
C ASN A 114 19.31 4.22 -6.61
N ALA A 115 19.77 3.00 -6.92
CA ALA A 115 20.05 1.97 -5.91
C ALA A 115 21.13 2.37 -4.88
N LYS A 116 21.98 3.34 -5.20
CA LYS A 116 23.01 3.89 -4.31
C LYS A 116 22.50 5.02 -3.41
N GLY A 117 21.22 5.39 -3.54
CA GLY A 117 20.62 6.47 -2.77
C GLY A 117 20.89 7.87 -3.33
N LYS A 118 21.44 7.99 -4.53
CA LYS A 118 21.65 9.28 -5.22
C LYS A 118 20.39 9.67 -5.99
N MET A 119 19.93 10.91 -5.80
CA MET A 119 18.82 11.45 -6.57
C MET A 119 19.18 11.53 -8.06
N SER A 120 18.39 10.88 -8.90
CA SER A 120 18.54 10.92 -10.36
C SER A 120 17.67 11.98 -11.00
N ARG A 121 16.47 12.20 -10.48
CA ARG A 121 15.52 13.23 -10.94
C ARG A 121 14.39 13.40 -9.93
N TYR A 122 13.60 14.44 -10.11
CA TYR A 122 12.33 14.60 -9.41
C TYR A 122 11.27 15.15 -10.35
N LYS A 123 10.00 14.93 -9.99
CA LYS A 123 8.83 15.44 -10.71
C LYS A 123 8.08 16.40 -9.83
N ILE A 124 7.51 17.45 -10.43
CA ILE A 124 6.59 18.37 -9.79
C ILE A 124 5.22 18.18 -10.41
N TYR A 125 4.18 18.09 -9.59
CA TYR A 125 2.79 17.99 -10.02
C TYR A 125 2.10 19.33 -9.78
N GLU A 126 1.53 19.89 -10.83
CA GLU A 126 0.74 21.11 -10.80
C GLU A 126 -0.72 20.78 -11.13
N TYR A 127 -1.63 21.36 -10.36
CA TYR A 127 -3.06 21.07 -10.49
C TYR A 127 -3.79 22.36 -10.87
N SER A 128 -4.62 22.29 -11.89
CA SER A 128 -5.50 23.36 -12.33
C SER A 128 -6.86 22.79 -12.70
N THR A 129 -7.89 23.64 -12.62
CA THR A 129 -9.21 23.30 -13.14
C THR A 129 -9.37 23.89 -14.53
N SER A 130 -9.83 23.09 -15.49
CA SER A 130 -10.24 23.65 -16.79
C SER A 130 -11.59 24.34 -16.63
N SER A 131 -11.68 25.63 -17.01
CA SER A 131 -12.97 26.28 -17.18
C SER A 131 -13.62 25.72 -18.44
N SER A 132 -14.72 24.95 -18.28
CA SER A 132 -15.58 24.64 -19.41
C SER A 132 -16.32 25.91 -19.83
N ASN A 133 -16.01 26.41 -21.01
CA ASN A 133 -16.86 27.41 -21.69
C ASN A 133 -18.11 26.71 -22.22
#